data_1c42cf15cadc0e7243b26b6d575a9956
#
_entry.id   1c42cf15cadc0e7243b26b6d575a9956
#
_cell.length_a   1.000
_cell.length_b   1.000
_cell.length_c   1.000
_cell.angle_alpha   90.00
_cell.angle_beta   90.00
_cell.angle_gamma   90.00
#
_symmetry.space_group_name_H-M   'P 1'
#
loop_
_entity.id
_entity.type
_entity.pdbx_description
1 polymer ?
#
loop_
_entity_poly.entity_id
_entity_poly.type
_entity_poly.pdbx_seq_one_letter_code
_entity_poly.pdbx_strand_id
1 'polypeptide(L)' 'VFTMTIYVRFFASLREQTGIDSKTVDADGLYSIRDLWSAVTDEPLDETTLVAVNKTYAGPDHAITDGDEVAFFPPITGG' A
#
# COMPACT_ATOMS: atom_id res chain seq x y z
N VAL A 1 14.05 20.12 -6.07
CA VAL A 1 13.66 19.21 -5.01
C VAL A 1 12.83 18.11 -5.60
N PHE A 2 13.29 16.89 -5.46
CA PHE A 2 12.55 15.74 -5.96
C PHE A 2 11.68 15.18 -4.84
N THR A 3 10.37 15.12 -5.09
CA THR A 3 9.45 14.48 -4.18
C THR A 3 9.05 13.14 -4.78
N MET A 4 9.02 12.11 -3.94
CA MET A 4 8.57 10.80 -4.36
C MET A 4 7.08 10.67 -4.05
N THR A 5 6.27 10.55 -5.08
CA THR A 5 4.82 10.48 -4.95
C THR A 5 4.34 9.08 -5.23
N ILE A 6 3.59 8.52 -4.30
CA ILE A 6 3.01 7.18 -4.44
C ILE A 6 1.49 7.31 -4.38
N TYR A 7 0.80 6.59 -5.26
CA TYR A 7 -0.66 6.55 -5.28
C TYR A 7 -1.10 5.26 -4.59
N VAL A 8 -1.77 5.40 -3.45
CA VAL A 8 -2.18 4.27 -2.62
C VAL A 8 -3.68 4.07 -2.73
N ARG A 9 -4.11 2.83 -2.87
CA ARG A 9 -5.52 2.46 -2.89
C ARG A 9 -5.78 1.31 -1.94
N PHE A 10 -6.92 1.37 -1.27
CA PHE A 10 -7.38 0.30 -0.38
C PHE A 10 -8.68 -0.25 -0.93
N PHE A 11 -8.83 -1.56 -0.88
CA PHE A 11 -10.00 -2.24 -1.42
C PHE A 11 -10.74 -3.04 -0.36
N ALA A 12 -12.05 -3.19 -0.56
CA ALA A 12 -12.92 -4.04 0.25
C ALA A 12 -12.81 -3.75 1.74
N SER A 13 -12.59 -4.77 2.56
CA SER A 13 -12.55 -4.60 4.01
C SER A 13 -11.43 -3.70 4.49
N LEU A 14 -10.32 -3.63 3.75
CA LEU A 14 -9.22 -2.72 4.10
C LEU A 14 -9.65 -1.26 3.95
N ARG A 15 -10.44 -0.95 2.94
CA ARG A 15 -10.98 0.39 2.77
C ARG A 15 -11.87 0.78 3.96
N GLU A 16 -12.68 -0.15 4.43
CA GLU A 16 -13.53 0.08 5.59
C GLU A 16 -12.71 0.20 6.87
N GLN A 17 -11.70 -0.66 7.03
CA GLN A 17 -10.87 -0.69 8.23
C GLN A 17 -10.02 0.57 8.38
N THR A 18 -9.44 1.05 7.29
CA THR A 18 -8.58 2.24 7.32
C THR A 18 -9.36 3.54 7.16
N GLY A 19 -10.56 3.47 6.59
CA GLY A 19 -11.34 4.66 6.25
C GLY A 19 -10.81 5.40 5.03
N ILE A 20 -9.89 4.78 4.29
CA ILE A 20 -9.24 5.39 3.13
C ILE A 20 -9.57 4.58 1.87
N ASP A 21 -10.08 5.26 0.85
CA ASP A 21 -10.32 4.65 -0.46
C ASP A 21 -9.07 4.77 -1.32
N SER A 22 -8.60 5.99 -1.50
CA SER A 22 -7.36 6.27 -2.22
C SER A 22 -6.68 7.48 -1.60
N LYS A 23 -5.37 7.52 -1.72
CA LYS A 23 -4.58 8.61 -1.15
C LYS A 23 -3.29 8.79 -1.94
N THR A 24 -2.93 10.04 -2.18
CA THR A 24 -1.63 10.38 -2.73
C THR A 24 -0.69 10.64 -1.57
N VAL A 25 0.44 9.95 -1.53
CA VAL A 25 1.37 9.99 -0.40
C VAL A 25 2.72 10.52 -0.85
N ASP A 26 3.26 11.46 -0.08
CA ASP A 26 4.66 11.83 -0.22
C ASP A 26 5.48 10.75 0.47
N ALA A 27 6.18 9.96 -0.31
CA ALA A 27 6.91 8.80 0.17
C ALA A 27 8.40 9.07 0.36
N ASP A 28 8.79 10.32 0.45
CA ASP A 28 10.18 10.68 0.69
C ASP A 28 10.64 10.07 2.02
N GLY A 29 11.73 9.32 1.97
CA GLY A 29 12.23 8.61 3.14
C GLY A 29 11.67 7.21 3.35
N LEU A 30 10.70 6.80 2.53
CA LEU A 30 10.15 5.45 2.59
C LEU A 30 10.82 4.59 1.52
N TYR A 31 11.07 3.32 1.83
CA TYR A 31 11.81 2.43 0.93
C TYR A 31 10.99 1.26 0.43
N SER A 32 10.06 0.76 1.24
CA SER A 32 9.34 -0.48 0.92
C SER A 32 7.84 -0.29 1.09
N ILE A 33 7.10 -1.28 0.60
CA ILE A 33 5.64 -1.34 0.78
C ILE A 33 5.29 -1.32 2.28
N ARG A 34 6.07 -2.03 3.09
CA ARG A 34 5.86 -2.06 4.54
C ARG A 34 5.98 -0.65 5.14
N ASP A 35 6.98 0.10 4.72
CA ASP A 35 7.16 1.49 5.17
C ASP A 35 5.98 2.36 4.75
N LEU A 36 5.51 2.17 3.52
CA LEU A 36 4.37 2.90 2.99
C LEU A 36 3.11 2.63 3.80
N TRP A 37 2.85 1.36 4.12
CA TRP A 37 1.70 0.99 4.94
C TRP A 37 1.73 1.70 6.29
N SER A 38 2.89 1.68 6.96
CA SER A 38 3.05 2.33 8.26
C SER A 38 2.88 3.84 8.20
N ALA A 39 3.15 4.44 7.05
CA ALA A 39 3.01 5.88 6.87
C ALA A 39 1.55 6.29 6.66
N VAL A 40 0.71 5.42 6.12
CA VAL A 40 -0.66 5.76 5.77
C VAL A 40 -1.69 5.30 6.80
N THR A 41 -1.34 4.34 7.65
CA THR A 41 -2.26 3.84 8.66
C THR A 41 -1.51 3.34 9.88
N ASP A 42 -2.18 3.38 11.04
CA ASP A 42 -1.64 2.84 12.29
C ASP A 42 -1.97 1.36 12.47
N GLU A 43 -2.75 0.79 11.56
CA GLU A 43 -3.11 -0.63 11.64
C GLU A 43 -1.88 -1.49 11.33
N PRO A 44 -1.72 -2.64 12.00
CA PRO A 44 -0.62 -3.53 11.67
C PRO A 44 -0.83 -4.15 10.29
N LEU A 45 0.27 -4.32 9.56
CA LEU A 45 0.22 -4.98 8.26
C LEU A 45 0.12 -6.49 8.49
N ASP A 46 -1.01 -7.06 8.10
CA ASP A 46 -1.24 -8.48 8.19
C ASP A 46 -0.45 -9.19 7.08
N GLU A 47 0.19 -10.29 7.42
CA GLU A 47 0.97 -11.07 6.46
C GLU A 47 0.11 -11.61 5.32
N THR A 48 -1.18 -11.72 5.53
CA THR A 48 -2.11 -12.22 4.49
C THR A 48 -2.60 -11.11 3.57
N THR A 49 -2.29 -9.85 3.87
CA THR A 49 -2.68 -8.73 3.02
C THR A 49 -1.95 -8.82 1.68
N LEU A 50 -2.73 -8.72 0.62
CA LEU A 50 -2.18 -8.74 -0.74
C LEU A 50 -1.84 -7.34 -1.19
N VAL A 51 -0.74 -7.21 -1.92
CA VAL A 51 -0.28 -5.93 -2.43
C VAL A 51 0.00 -6.05 -3.92
N ALA A 52 -0.44 -5.07 -4.69
CA ALA A 52 -0.08 -4.98 -6.10
C ALA A 52 0.57 -3.63 -6.37
N VAL A 53 1.70 -3.65 -7.05
CA VAL A 53 2.41 -2.44 -7.46
C VAL A 53 2.29 -2.37 -8.98
N ASN A 54 1.66 -1.31 -9.46
CA ASN A 54 1.41 -1.12 -10.90
C ASN A 54 0.74 -2.35 -11.52
N LYS A 55 -0.25 -2.92 -10.78
CA LYS A 55 -1.07 -4.07 -11.20
C LYS A 55 -0.33 -5.40 -11.19
N THR A 56 0.83 -5.46 -10.55
CA THR A 56 1.60 -6.71 -10.40
C THR A 56 1.77 -7.01 -8.92
N TYR A 57 1.45 -8.22 -8.49
CA TYR A 57 1.58 -8.60 -7.09
C TYR A 57 3.02 -8.47 -6.61
N ALA A 58 3.17 -7.97 -5.41
CA ALA A 58 4.47 -7.76 -4.79
C ALA A 58 4.40 -8.07 -3.29
N GLY A 59 5.54 -8.32 -2.70
CA GLY A 59 5.64 -8.58 -1.26
C GLY A 59 5.81 -7.29 -0.46
N PRO A 60 5.70 -7.39 0.88
CA PRO A 60 5.78 -6.21 1.74
C PRO A 60 7.16 -5.55 1.75
N ASP A 61 8.19 -6.26 1.36
CA ASP A 61 9.55 -5.73 1.32
C ASP A 61 9.93 -5.20 -0.07
N HIS A 62 8.99 -5.21 -1.00
CA HIS A 62 9.20 -4.68 -2.35
C HIS A 62 9.52 -3.18 -2.29
N ALA A 63 10.52 -2.76 -3.03
CA ALA A 63 10.91 -1.34 -3.07
C ALA A 63 9.88 -0.52 -3.84
N ILE A 64 9.60 0.67 -3.33
CA ILE A 64 8.69 1.61 -3.99
C ILE A 64 9.48 2.64 -4.78
N THR A 65 8.88 3.12 -5.86
CA THR A 65 9.50 4.07 -6.79
C THR A 65 8.51 5.19 -7.07
N ASP A 66 9.01 6.39 -7.29
CA ASP A 66 8.18 7.54 -7.62
C ASP A 66 7.19 7.22 -8.74
N GLY A 67 5.93 7.58 -8.54
CA GLY A 67 4.87 7.36 -9.50
C GLY A 67 4.20 6.00 -9.41
N ASP A 68 4.65 5.13 -8.50
CA ASP A 68 4.03 3.81 -8.35
C ASP A 68 2.59 3.92 -7.87
N GLU A 69 1.75 3.03 -8.38
CA GLU A 69 0.40 2.83 -7.89
C GLU A 69 0.40 1.56 -7.07
N VAL A 70 0.14 1.71 -5.77
CA VAL A 70 0.16 0.60 -4.82
C VAL A 70 -1.25 0.32 -4.34
N ALA A 71 -1.71 -0.90 -4.51
CA ALA A 71 -3.04 -1.32 -4.09
C ALA A 71 -2.92 -2.39 -3.01
N PHE A 72 -3.68 -2.20 -1.94
CA PHE A 72 -3.76 -3.16 -0.84
C PHE A 72 -5.12 -3.86 -0.87
N PHE A 73 -5.09 -5.17 -0.78
CA PHE A 73 -6.29 -6.01 -0.83
C PHE A 73 -6.34 -6.91 0.40
N PRO A 74 -7.55 -7.19 0.91
CA PRO A 74 -7.66 -8.21 1.94
C PRO A 74 -7.35 -9.59 1.36
N PRO A 75 -6.96 -10.55 2.20
CA PRO A 75 -6.69 -11.89 1.70
C PRO A 75 -7.94 -12.49 1.07
N ILE A 76 -7.72 -13.24 -0.01
CA ILE A 76 -8.80 -13.99 -0.64
C ILE A 76 -8.96 -15.28 0.16
N THR A 77 -9.97 -15.33 1.00
CA THR A 77 -10.27 -16.56 1.70
C THR A 77 -11.07 -17.43 0.75
N GLY A 78 -10.45 -18.50 0.30
CA GLY A 78 -11.09 -19.43 -0.61
C GLY A 78 -12.27 -20.12 0.05
N GLY A 79 -13.40 -19.80 -0.38
CA GLY A 79 -14.65 -20.47 -0.08
C GLY A 79 -15.04 -20.59 1.32
#